data_b3223272610cc6f6b3876dc93b0170eb
#
_entry.id   b3223272610cc6f6b3876dc93b0170eb
#
_cell.length_a   1.000
_cell.length_b   1.000
_cell.length_c   1.000
_cell.angle_alpha   90.00
_cell.angle_beta   90.00
_cell.angle_gamma   90.00
#
_symmetry.space_group_name_H-M   'P 1'
#
loop_
_entity.id
_entity.type
_entity.pdbx_description
1 polymer ?
#
loop_
_entity_poly.entity_id
_entity_poly.type
_entity_poly.pdbx_seq_one_letter_code
_entity_poly.pdbx_strand_id
1 'polypeptide(L)'
;MDCDSPDFVPSVFSHSSNRDISGKVARYERKRIRDEDKAPATCPTSQPEADTADSSEDECKFVSRKEMHQLNLQYNQLRDDYEALKRELYATQEENNLKEQLKQSKFGFDSIKDTNAKIFFFTGLQSLQMVMWLLDIVKRSTLVLKGGLSWENHLLLVLMKVRLGLTNRDLAYRFGLPFSTVSKILRDWIPMLSSIVKPLIMWPSKDAVRANMPKCFKPKFRNCRCIIDCTEIFIERTHNLKARAETWSNYKHQNTMKYLIGITPAGAISFLSSGWGGRASDKVITLDSAFLGKLEHGDEILADRGFLVREDLASVGATLRIPSFTKGKSQLPGSCVDTSRQLSRVRIHVERVIGQLKTFKILNTVIPISQVDMLDDILTICAGLTNLRGAVVARR
;
A
#
# COMPACT_ATOMS: atom_id res chain seq x y z
N MET A 1 42.74 13.41 1.83
CA MET A 1 41.38 13.95 2.07
C MET A 1 40.71 12.98 3.00
N ASP A 2 40.44 13.44 4.20
CA ASP A 2 39.95 12.60 5.29
C ASP A 2 38.47 12.28 5.08
N CYS A 3 38.15 11.00 4.99
CA CYS A 3 36.78 10.51 4.77
C CYS A 3 35.86 10.64 5.99
N ASP A 4 36.40 11.08 7.12
CA ASP A 4 35.68 11.20 8.41
C ASP A 4 35.27 12.64 8.75
N SER A 5 35.35 13.58 7.79
CA SER A 5 34.86 14.94 7.97
C SER A 5 33.33 14.99 7.85
N PRO A 6 32.59 15.64 8.78
CA PRO A 6 31.15 15.78 8.70
C PRO A 6 30.65 16.58 7.47
N ASP A 7 31.58 17.26 6.75
CA ASP A 7 31.29 18.01 5.53
C ASP A 7 31.65 17.25 4.25
N PHE A 8 31.90 15.93 4.34
CA PHE A 8 32.19 15.10 3.18
C PHE A 8 30.94 14.85 2.35
N VAL A 9 30.76 15.64 1.31
CA VAL A 9 29.78 15.36 0.25
C VAL A 9 30.47 14.50 -0.81
N PRO A 10 30.05 13.24 -1.04
CA PRO A 10 30.61 12.43 -2.11
C PRO A 10 30.32 13.06 -3.46
N SER A 11 31.29 13.73 -4.07
CA SER A 11 31.19 14.33 -5.41
C SER A 11 31.52 13.36 -6.54
N VAL A 12 31.34 12.06 -6.34
CA VAL A 12 31.55 11.06 -7.39
C VAL A 12 30.24 10.41 -7.76
N PHE A 13 29.38 11.16 -8.45
CA PHE A 13 28.67 10.52 -9.54
C PHE A 13 29.67 10.40 -10.69
N SER A 14 30.30 9.23 -10.83
CA SER A 14 30.93 8.87 -12.08
C SER A 14 29.86 8.92 -13.15
N HIS A 15 29.81 10.02 -13.88
CA HIS A 15 29.15 10.05 -15.17
C HIS A 15 29.80 8.93 -15.99
N SER A 16 29.11 7.80 -16.06
CA SER A 16 29.39 6.82 -17.12
C SER A 16 29.24 7.62 -18.41
N SER A 17 30.38 7.97 -19.00
CA SER A 17 30.44 8.56 -20.32
C SER A 17 29.48 7.78 -21.21
N ASN A 18 28.57 8.48 -21.86
CA ASN A 18 27.77 7.97 -22.96
C ASN A 18 28.70 7.21 -23.89
N ARG A 19 28.78 5.89 -23.74
CA ARG A 19 29.48 5.05 -24.70
C ARG A 19 28.67 5.15 -25.96
N ASP A 20 29.31 5.77 -26.93
CA ASP A 20 28.85 6.05 -28.26
C ASP A 20 28.10 4.86 -28.87
N ILE A 21 26.76 4.87 -28.74
CA ILE A 21 25.87 3.87 -29.32
C ILE A 21 25.90 4.00 -30.85
N SER A 22 26.20 5.21 -31.37
CA SER A 22 26.31 5.48 -32.82
C SER A 22 27.42 4.64 -33.46
N GLY A 23 28.56 4.44 -32.76
CA GLY A 23 29.65 3.61 -33.24
C GLY A 23 29.31 2.10 -33.31
N LYS A 24 28.40 1.62 -32.45
CA LYS A 24 27.95 0.22 -32.48
C LYS A 24 26.93 -0.03 -33.58
N VAL A 25 26.01 0.91 -33.81
CA VAL A 25 25.01 0.85 -34.88
C VAL A 25 25.72 0.88 -36.25
N ALA A 26 26.63 1.85 -36.45
CA ALA A 26 27.45 1.93 -37.69
C ALA A 26 28.34 0.73 -37.93
N ARG A 27 28.75 -0.01 -36.89
CA ARG A 27 29.50 -1.26 -37.02
C ARG A 27 28.61 -2.45 -37.40
N TYR A 28 27.36 -2.45 -36.94
CA TYR A 28 26.34 -3.46 -37.26
C TYR A 28 25.86 -3.31 -38.72
N GLU A 29 25.61 -2.07 -39.14
CA GLU A 29 25.25 -1.77 -40.54
C GLU A 29 26.34 -2.10 -41.53
N ARG A 30 27.63 -1.78 -41.23
CA ARG A 30 28.77 -2.19 -42.05
C ARG A 30 28.96 -3.70 -42.11
N LYS A 31 28.57 -4.44 -41.07
CA LYS A 31 28.62 -5.90 -41.09
C LYS A 31 27.49 -6.47 -41.97
N ARG A 32 26.31 -5.89 -41.93
CA ARG A 32 25.15 -6.29 -42.74
C ARG A 32 25.41 -6.09 -44.22
N ILE A 33 25.97 -4.94 -44.61
CA ILE A 33 26.36 -4.64 -46.01
C ILE A 33 27.44 -5.61 -46.50
N ARG A 34 28.43 -5.99 -45.66
CA ARG A 34 29.45 -6.99 -46.01
C ARG A 34 28.90 -8.39 -46.15
N ASP A 35 27.87 -8.75 -45.43
CA ASP A 35 27.24 -10.06 -45.48
C ASP A 35 26.26 -10.16 -46.70
N GLU A 36 25.65 -9.03 -47.13
CA GLU A 36 24.87 -8.92 -48.35
C GLU A 36 25.73 -8.93 -49.62
N ASP A 37 26.95 -8.41 -49.59
CA ASP A 37 27.94 -8.47 -50.69
C ASP A 37 28.61 -9.84 -50.86
N LYS A 38 28.35 -10.80 -49.97
CA LYS A 38 28.89 -12.19 -50.01
C LYS A 38 27.90 -13.22 -50.51
N ALA A 39 26.84 -12.82 -51.19
CA ALA A 39 26.06 -13.77 -51.96
C ALA A 39 26.86 -14.27 -53.16
N PRO A 40 27.03 -15.58 -53.36
CA PRO A 40 27.90 -16.10 -54.37
C PRO A 40 27.31 -15.93 -55.77
N ALA A 41 27.97 -15.08 -56.54
CA ALA A 41 27.84 -15.09 -57.97
C ALA A 41 28.76 -16.20 -58.52
N THR A 42 28.20 -17.31 -58.89
CA THR A 42 28.84 -18.24 -59.81
C THR A 42 27.81 -18.93 -60.68
N CYS A 43 27.66 -18.41 -61.88
CA CYS A 43 27.33 -19.28 -63.02
C CYS A 43 28.68 -19.75 -63.60
N PRO A 44 28.92 -21.02 -63.75
CA PRO A 44 29.97 -21.51 -64.66
C PRO A 44 29.37 -21.72 -66.03
N THR A 45 29.95 -21.03 -67.01
CA THR A 45 29.92 -21.35 -68.41
C THR A 45 30.70 -22.68 -68.67
N SER A 46 30.03 -23.68 -69.18
CA SER A 46 30.68 -24.76 -69.90
C SER A 46 29.86 -25.10 -71.13
N GLN A 47 30.56 -25.13 -72.28
CA GLN A 47 30.07 -25.46 -73.58
C GLN A 47 29.71 -26.96 -73.74
N PRO A 48 28.97 -27.31 -74.82
CA PRO A 48 28.25 -28.56 -74.89
C PRO A 48 29.10 -29.69 -75.52
N GLU A 49 28.97 -30.84 -74.95
CA GLU A 49 29.22 -32.08 -75.70
C GLU A 49 27.89 -32.81 -75.92
N ALA A 50 27.71 -33.19 -77.22
CA ALA A 50 26.56 -33.92 -77.69
C ALA A 50 26.63 -35.35 -77.17
N ASP A 51 25.46 -35.93 -76.79
CA ASP A 51 24.93 -37.10 -77.46
C ASP A 51 23.77 -37.71 -76.64
N THR A 52 22.82 -38.14 -77.43
CA THR A 52 21.80 -39.17 -77.26
C THR A 52 20.48 -38.82 -76.58
N ALA A 53 19.46 -38.96 -77.38
CA ALA A 53 18.09 -38.94 -77.20
C ALA A 53 17.56 -39.84 -76.06
N ASP A 54 16.66 -39.28 -75.25
CA ASP A 54 15.45 -40.02 -74.90
C ASP A 54 14.32 -39.02 -74.66
N SER A 55 13.16 -39.39 -75.16
CA SER A 55 11.94 -38.64 -75.31
C SER A 55 11.15 -38.49 -73.99
N SER A 56 11.02 -37.30 -73.49
CA SER A 56 9.81 -36.91 -72.76
C SER A 56 9.46 -35.47 -73.11
N GLU A 57 8.35 -35.30 -73.74
CA GLU A 57 7.76 -34.01 -74.14
C GLU A 57 7.33 -33.25 -72.87
N ASP A 58 8.24 -32.44 -72.30
CA ASP A 58 7.87 -31.34 -71.45
C ASP A 58 7.39 -30.20 -72.37
N GLU A 59 6.06 -30.10 -72.50
CA GLU A 59 5.40 -28.95 -73.10
C GLU A 59 5.76 -27.68 -72.34
N CYS A 60 6.83 -26.98 -72.73
CA CYS A 60 7.08 -25.60 -72.40
C CYS A 60 5.91 -24.79 -72.93
N LYS A 61 4.87 -24.56 -72.09
CA LYS A 61 3.79 -23.63 -72.40
C LYS A 61 4.40 -22.25 -72.59
N PHE A 62 4.54 -21.83 -73.83
CA PHE A 62 4.90 -20.44 -74.15
C PHE A 62 3.77 -19.54 -73.65
N VAL A 63 4.02 -18.85 -72.48
CA VAL A 63 3.12 -17.86 -71.95
C VAL A 63 2.98 -16.73 -72.96
N SER A 64 1.77 -16.49 -73.44
CA SER A 64 1.47 -15.44 -74.40
C SER A 64 1.97 -14.08 -73.87
N ARG A 65 2.47 -13.22 -74.74
CA ARG A 65 2.96 -11.89 -74.40
C ARG A 65 1.89 -11.05 -73.63
N LYS A 66 0.60 -11.34 -73.88
CA LYS A 66 -0.54 -10.72 -73.17
C LYS A 66 -0.68 -11.24 -71.74
N GLU A 67 -0.47 -12.53 -71.51
CA GLU A 67 -0.53 -13.17 -70.17
C GLU A 67 0.63 -12.69 -69.31
N MET A 68 1.82 -12.56 -69.87
CA MET A 68 3.01 -12.02 -69.18
C MET A 68 2.78 -10.55 -68.81
N HIS A 69 2.15 -9.75 -69.64
CA HIS A 69 1.81 -8.36 -69.31
C HIS A 69 0.76 -8.28 -68.20
N GLN A 70 -0.25 -9.15 -68.26
CA GLN A 70 -1.28 -9.21 -67.21
C GLN A 70 -0.72 -9.68 -65.85
N LEU A 71 0.15 -10.65 -65.87
CA LEU A 71 0.88 -11.14 -64.65
C LEU A 71 1.76 -10.04 -64.05
N ASN A 72 2.47 -9.28 -64.85
CA ASN A 72 3.26 -8.13 -64.39
C ASN A 72 2.37 -7.02 -63.77
N LEU A 73 1.22 -6.76 -64.31
CA LEU A 73 0.28 -5.81 -63.72
C LEU A 73 -0.23 -6.29 -62.37
N GLN A 74 -0.63 -7.55 -62.26
CA GLN A 74 -1.03 -8.16 -60.99
C GLN A 74 0.09 -8.15 -59.94
N TYR A 75 1.29 -8.49 -60.36
CA TYR A 75 2.48 -8.47 -59.50
C TYR A 75 2.76 -7.06 -58.96
N ASN A 76 2.72 -6.03 -59.82
CA ASN A 76 2.90 -4.65 -59.39
C ASN A 76 1.81 -4.20 -58.42
N GLN A 77 0.57 -4.56 -58.69
CA GLN A 77 -0.54 -4.23 -57.81
C GLN A 77 -0.40 -4.90 -56.46
N LEU A 78 -0.08 -6.20 -56.42
CA LEU A 78 0.20 -6.94 -55.17
C LEU A 78 1.38 -6.39 -54.39
N ARG A 79 2.44 -5.95 -55.08
CA ARG A 79 3.58 -5.30 -54.46
C ARG A 79 3.17 -3.97 -53.81
N ASP A 80 2.37 -3.16 -54.51
CA ASP A 80 1.94 -1.84 -53.99
C ASP A 80 0.99 -2.04 -52.78
N ASP A 81 0.09 -3.05 -52.85
CA ASP A 81 -0.79 -3.43 -51.73
C ASP A 81 0.05 -3.93 -50.52
N TYR A 82 1.07 -4.75 -50.78
CA TYR A 82 1.99 -5.21 -49.74
C TYR A 82 2.73 -4.05 -49.02
N GLU A 83 3.23 -3.09 -49.82
CA GLU A 83 3.91 -1.93 -49.23
C GLU A 83 2.93 -0.99 -48.50
N ALA A 84 1.68 -0.88 -48.95
CA ALA A 84 0.63 -0.13 -48.26
C ALA A 84 0.31 -0.78 -46.90
N LEU A 85 0.06 -2.11 -46.90
CA LEU A 85 -0.20 -2.89 -45.68
C LEU A 85 0.98 -2.86 -44.69
N LYS A 86 2.20 -2.91 -45.23
CA LYS A 86 3.42 -2.80 -44.42
C LYS A 86 3.53 -1.43 -43.72
N ARG A 87 3.20 -0.34 -44.42
CA ARG A 87 3.15 1.02 -43.85
C ARG A 87 2.08 1.12 -42.74
N GLU A 88 0.91 0.54 -42.98
CA GLU A 88 -0.17 0.53 -41.99
C GLU A 88 0.21 -0.27 -40.73
N LEU A 89 0.87 -1.43 -40.91
CA LEU A 89 1.38 -2.22 -39.81
C LEU A 89 2.42 -1.45 -38.96
N TYR A 90 3.35 -0.76 -39.59
CA TYR A 90 4.35 0.04 -38.87
C TYR A 90 3.69 1.21 -38.11
N ALA A 91 2.75 1.92 -38.73
CA ALA A 91 2.02 3.00 -38.08
C ALA A 91 1.22 2.51 -36.87
N THR A 92 0.57 1.34 -36.97
CA THR A 92 -0.15 0.72 -35.88
C THR A 92 0.77 0.27 -34.73
N GLN A 93 1.93 -0.28 -35.08
CA GLN A 93 2.95 -0.65 -34.08
C GLN A 93 3.51 0.57 -33.34
N GLU A 94 3.78 1.65 -34.05
CA GLU A 94 4.29 2.90 -33.47
C GLU A 94 3.24 3.54 -32.56
N GLU A 95 1.97 3.57 -32.97
CA GLU A 95 0.86 4.04 -32.15
C GLU A 95 0.69 3.20 -30.87
N ASN A 96 0.82 1.88 -30.97
CA ASN A 96 0.75 0.99 -29.81
C ASN A 96 1.94 1.21 -28.84
N ASN A 97 3.15 1.37 -29.37
CA ASN A 97 4.33 1.68 -28.59
C ASN A 97 4.18 3.05 -27.87
N LEU A 98 3.66 4.04 -28.53
CA LEU A 98 3.39 5.37 -27.95
C LEU A 98 2.32 5.28 -26.84
N LYS A 99 1.25 4.49 -27.07
CA LYS A 99 0.22 4.21 -26.06
C LYS A 99 0.77 3.50 -24.83
N GLU A 100 1.70 2.55 -25.03
CA GLU A 100 2.37 1.88 -23.91
C GLU A 100 3.30 2.80 -23.13
N GLN A 101 4.09 3.63 -23.81
CA GLN A 101 4.93 4.65 -23.18
C GLN A 101 4.09 5.65 -22.39
N LEU A 102 2.97 6.11 -22.93
CA LEU A 102 2.01 6.98 -22.23
C LEU A 102 1.38 6.30 -21.00
N LYS A 103 1.08 5.01 -21.06
CA LYS A 103 0.60 4.24 -19.90
C LYS A 103 1.70 4.12 -18.83
N GLN A 104 2.94 3.87 -19.21
CA GLN A 104 4.08 3.75 -18.29
C GLN A 104 4.44 5.09 -17.64
N SER A 105 4.19 6.23 -18.32
CA SER A 105 4.44 7.56 -17.76
C SER A 105 3.38 8.02 -16.75
N LYS A 106 2.17 7.42 -16.77
CA LYS A 106 1.10 7.76 -15.83
C LYS A 106 1.26 6.98 -14.53
N PHE A 107 1.27 7.71 -13.40
CA PHE A 107 1.24 7.08 -12.08
C PHE A 107 -0.08 6.30 -11.90
N GLY A 108 0.03 5.05 -11.44
CA GLY A 108 -1.13 4.21 -11.19
C GLY A 108 -0.76 2.86 -10.57
N PHE A 109 -1.74 1.99 -10.41
CA PHE A 109 -1.55 0.67 -9.81
C PHE A 109 -0.51 -0.17 -10.58
N ASP A 110 -0.51 -0.07 -11.91
CA ASP A 110 0.43 -0.79 -12.77
C ASP A 110 1.89 -0.41 -12.50
N SER A 111 2.17 0.83 -12.08
CA SER A 111 3.53 1.29 -11.77
C SER A 111 4.08 0.77 -10.44
N ILE A 112 3.23 0.21 -9.56
CA ILE A 112 3.62 -0.23 -8.23
C ILE A 112 3.52 -1.75 -8.01
N LYS A 113 2.76 -2.47 -8.85
CA LYS A 113 2.46 -3.90 -8.67
C LYS A 113 3.67 -4.84 -8.77
N ASP A 114 4.76 -4.39 -9.40
CA ASP A 114 5.93 -5.21 -9.72
C ASP A 114 6.72 -5.66 -8.48
N THR A 115 6.68 -4.89 -7.38
CA THR A 115 7.45 -5.20 -6.17
C THR A 115 6.64 -4.99 -4.91
N ASN A 116 6.72 -5.96 -3.99
CA ASN A 116 6.08 -5.86 -2.67
C ASN A 116 6.60 -4.65 -1.86
N ALA A 117 7.83 -4.18 -2.10
CA ALA A 117 8.35 -2.99 -1.47
C ALA A 117 7.58 -1.72 -1.87
N LYS A 118 7.26 -1.55 -3.17
CA LYS A 118 6.42 -0.46 -3.65
C LYS A 118 5.00 -0.59 -3.10
N ILE A 119 4.42 -1.80 -3.15
CA ILE A 119 3.09 -2.06 -2.56
C ILE A 119 3.05 -1.64 -1.10
N PHE A 120 4.00 -2.10 -0.28
CA PHE A 120 4.06 -1.74 1.14
C PHE A 120 4.25 -0.23 1.35
N PHE A 121 5.09 0.41 0.56
CA PHE A 121 5.33 1.86 0.67
C PHE A 121 4.05 2.65 0.42
N PHE A 122 3.34 2.37 -0.69
CA PHE A 122 2.17 3.15 -1.11
C PHE A 122 0.88 2.77 -0.38
N THR A 123 0.71 1.50 0.00
CA THR A 123 -0.56 1.00 0.56
C THR A 123 -0.47 0.64 2.04
N GLY A 124 0.73 0.32 2.53
CA GLY A 124 0.93 -0.24 3.86
C GLY A 124 0.62 -1.75 3.97
N LEU A 125 0.19 -2.40 2.90
CA LEU A 125 -0.02 -3.85 2.82
C LEU A 125 1.28 -4.55 2.41
N GLN A 126 1.53 -5.75 2.95
CA GLN A 126 2.82 -6.44 2.79
C GLN A 126 3.02 -7.09 1.41
N SER A 127 1.94 -7.40 0.70
CA SER A 127 2.02 -8.09 -0.58
C SER A 127 0.92 -7.67 -1.55
N LEU A 128 1.18 -7.89 -2.84
CA LEU A 128 0.18 -7.72 -3.91
C LEU A 128 -1.06 -8.60 -3.66
N GLN A 129 -0.88 -9.81 -3.15
CA GLN A 129 -1.99 -10.72 -2.84
C GLN A 129 -2.97 -10.12 -1.83
N MET A 130 -2.47 -9.42 -0.80
CA MET A 130 -3.33 -8.72 0.17
C MET A 130 -4.11 -7.58 -0.47
N VAL A 131 -3.50 -6.84 -1.40
CA VAL A 131 -4.19 -5.77 -2.14
C VAL A 131 -5.28 -6.36 -3.03
N MET A 132 -4.97 -7.45 -3.75
CA MET A 132 -5.95 -8.11 -4.63
C MET A 132 -7.11 -8.73 -3.85
N TRP A 133 -6.83 -9.36 -2.70
CA TRP A 133 -7.87 -9.85 -1.80
C TRP A 133 -8.81 -8.73 -1.33
N LEU A 134 -8.27 -7.58 -0.93
CA LEU A 134 -9.05 -6.43 -0.52
C LEU A 134 -9.87 -5.87 -1.69
N LEU A 135 -9.26 -5.80 -2.87
CA LEU A 135 -9.89 -5.35 -4.10
C LEU A 135 -11.08 -6.22 -4.49
N ASP A 136 -10.96 -7.55 -4.38
CA ASP A 136 -12.04 -8.48 -4.69
C ASP A 136 -13.26 -8.28 -3.78
N ILE A 137 -13.02 -7.96 -2.48
CA ILE A 137 -14.11 -7.64 -1.57
C ILE A 137 -14.74 -6.29 -1.95
N VAL A 138 -13.93 -5.29 -2.26
CA VAL A 138 -14.39 -3.95 -2.66
C VAL A 138 -15.22 -4.01 -3.94
N LYS A 139 -14.83 -4.80 -4.93
CA LYS A 139 -15.57 -4.98 -6.20
C LYS A 139 -16.98 -5.54 -6.02
N ARG A 140 -17.25 -6.21 -4.91
CA ARG A 140 -18.61 -6.70 -4.55
C ARG A 140 -19.50 -5.64 -3.93
N SER A 141 -18.95 -4.45 -3.62
CA SER A 141 -19.72 -3.33 -3.08
C SER A 141 -20.49 -2.59 -4.17
N THR A 142 -21.43 -1.76 -3.75
CA THR A 142 -22.27 -0.93 -4.64
C THR A 142 -21.62 0.40 -5.04
N LEU A 143 -20.30 0.53 -4.91
CA LEU A 143 -19.60 1.76 -5.28
C LEU A 143 -19.63 2.04 -6.78
N VAL A 144 -19.73 3.32 -7.09
CA VAL A 144 -19.64 3.81 -8.48
C VAL A 144 -18.24 4.40 -8.72
N LEU A 145 -17.60 3.95 -9.80
CA LEU A 145 -16.31 4.50 -10.21
C LEU A 145 -16.46 5.94 -10.73
N LYS A 146 -15.50 6.80 -10.41
CA LYS A 146 -15.49 8.21 -10.79
C LYS A 146 -14.20 8.58 -11.51
N GLY A 147 -14.26 9.59 -12.38
CA GLY A 147 -13.07 10.14 -13.03
C GLY A 147 -12.35 9.22 -14.00
N GLY A 148 -13.03 8.21 -14.55
CA GLY A 148 -12.45 7.27 -15.52
C GLY A 148 -11.33 6.39 -14.96
N LEU A 149 -11.16 6.32 -13.64
CA LEU A 149 -10.18 5.45 -13.00
C LEU A 149 -10.71 4.01 -12.88
N SER A 150 -9.79 3.03 -12.94
CA SER A 150 -10.07 1.63 -12.62
C SER A 150 -10.32 1.41 -11.11
N TRP A 151 -10.86 0.26 -10.75
CA TRP A 151 -11.04 -0.16 -9.35
C TRP A 151 -9.72 -0.16 -8.57
N GLU A 152 -8.65 -0.65 -9.21
CA GLU A 152 -7.31 -0.72 -8.67
C GLU A 152 -6.78 0.67 -8.32
N ASN A 153 -6.97 1.64 -9.23
CA ASN A 153 -6.52 3.01 -9.04
C ASN A 153 -7.36 3.76 -7.99
N HIS A 154 -8.65 3.49 -7.87
CA HIS A 154 -9.46 4.01 -6.77
C HIS A 154 -8.98 3.51 -5.42
N LEU A 155 -8.79 2.19 -5.28
CA LEU A 155 -8.28 1.60 -4.05
C LEU A 155 -6.88 2.14 -3.72
N LEU A 156 -5.99 2.23 -4.71
CA LEU A 156 -4.66 2.80 -4.53
C LEU A 156 -4.73 4.24 -4.03
N LEU A 157 -5.57 5.08 -4.63
CA LEU A 157 -5.74 6.47 -4.23
C LEU A 157 -6.13 6.59 -2.75
N VAL A 158 -7.11 5.79 -2.31
CA VAL A 158 -7.57 5.78 -0.90
C VAL A 158 -6.49 5.26 0.04
N LEU A 159 -5.84 4.14 -0.32
CA LEU A 159 -4.75 3.59 0.49
C LEU A 159 -3.56 4.55 0.59
N MET A 160 -3.21 5.25 -0.49
CA MET A 160 -2.17 6.29 -0.47
C MET A 160 -2.56 7.47 0.42
N LYS A 161 -3.82 7.92 0.39
CA LYS A 161 -4.32 8.94 1.31
C LYS A 161 -4.05 8.54 2.74
N VAL A 162 -4.45 7.35 3.12
CA VAL A 162 -4.33 6.83 4.49
C VAL A 162 -2.87 6.54 4.85
N ARG A 163 -2.12 5.86 3.97
CA ARG A 163 -0.76 5.42 4.23
C ARG A 163 0.26 6.55 4.26
N LEU A 164 0.19 7.45 3.30
CA LEU A 164 1.18 8.52 3.11
C LEU A 164 0.72 9.87 3.66
N GLY A 165 -0.56 10.03 4.02
CA GLY A 165 -1.12 11.28 4.50
C GLY A 165 -1.14 12.38 3.44
N LEU A 166 -1.21 12.03 2.16
CA LEU A 166 -1.14 12.98 1.05
C LEU A 166 -2.34 13.94 1.06
N THR A 167 -2.10 15.17 0.60
CA THR A 167 -3.19 16.13 0.38
C THR A 167 -4.07 15.68 -0.79
N ASN A 168 -5.35 16.09 -0.79
CA ASN A 168 -6.23 15.78 -1.93
C ASN A 168 -5.72 16.42 -3.23
N ARG A 169 -4.96 17.52 -3.14
CA ARG A 169 -4.35 18.20 -4.29
C ARG A 169 -3.19 17.40 -4.88
N ASP A 170 -2.34 16.81 -4.04
CA ASP A 170 -1.27 15.91 -4.49
C ASP A 170 -1.86 14.68 -5.19
N LEU A 171 -2.88 14.04 -4.60
CA LEU A 171 -3.58 12.93 -5.23
C LEU A 171 -4.22 13.31 -6.58
N ALA A 172 -4.81 14.50 -6.66
CA ALA A 172 -5.38 15.02 -7.90
C ALA A 172 -4.33 15.11 -9.02
N TYR A 173 -3.15 15.64 -8.72
CA TYR A 173 -2.05 15.72 -9.68
C TYR A 173 -1.53 14.35 -10.10
N ARG A 174 -1.33 13.41 -9.15
CA ARG A 174 -0.81 12.07 -9.45
C ARG A 174 -1.73 11.25 -10.34
N PHE A 175 -3.04 11.32 -10.07
CA PHE A 175 -4.03 10.55 -10.80
C PHE A 175 -4.67 11.29 -11.99
N GLY A 176 -4.23 12.54 -12.26
CA GLY A 176 -4.78 13.35 -13.35
C GLY A 176 -6.27 13.66 -13.17
N LEU A 177 -6.71 13.92 -11.93
CA LEU A 177 -8.11 14.15 -11.59
C LEU A 177 -8.35 15.59 -11.11
N PRO A 178 -9.58 16.12 -11.28
CA PRO A 178 -9.99 17.32 -10.56
C PRO A 178 -10.00 17.10 -9.05
N PHE A 179 -9.61 18.12 -8.27
CA PHE A 179 -9.64 18.09 -6.79
C PHE A 179 -11.01 17.67 -6.23
N SER A 180 -12.09 18.18 -6.82
CA SER A 180 -13.47 17.86 -6.42
C SER A 180 -13.78 16.37 -6.59
N THR A 181 -13.27 15.75 -7.65
CA THR A 181 -13.44 14.30 -7.91
C THR A 181 -12.72 13.49 -6.85
N VAL A 182 -11.47 13.83 -6.52
CA VAL A 182 -10.72 13.16 -5.43
C VAL A 182 -11.47 13.26 -4.10
N SER A 183 -12.00 14.44 -3.76
CA SER A 183 -12.77 14.64 -2.54
C SER A 183 -14.04 13.78 -2.50
N LYS A 184 -14.75 13.62 -3.62
CA LYS A 184 -15.92 12.75 -3.74
C LYS A 184 -15.53 11.28 -3.60
N ILE A 185 -14.45 10.84 -4.26
CA ILE A 185 -13.93 9.47 -4.13
C ILE A 185 -13.64 9.16 -2.66
N LEU A 186 -12.91 10.02 -1.97
CA LEU A 186 -12.54 9.77 -0.57
C LEU A 186 -13.78 9.70 0.34
N ARG A 187 -14.78 10.56 0.15
CA ARG A 187 -16.03 10.54 0.93
C ARG A 187 -16.85 9.27 0.73
N ASP A 188 -16.84 8.69 -0.47
CA ASP A 188 -17.58 7.46 -0.74
C ASP A 188 -16.79 6.22 -0.30
N TRP A 189 -15.49 6.21 -0.55
CA TRP A 189 -14.65 5.02 -0.36
C TRP A 189 -14.17 4.80 1.07
N ILE A 190 -13.90 5.87 1.83
CA ILE A 190 -13.42 5.74 3.21
C ILE A 190 -14.44 5.03 4.11
N PRO A 191 -15.72 5.44 4.19
CA PRO A 191 -16.70 4.74 5.02
C PRO A 191 -16.94 3.30 4.57
N MET A 192 -16.98 3.07 3.26
CA MET A 192 -17.16 1.72 2.72
C MET A 192 -15.96 0.83 3.05
N LEU A 193 -14.73 1.28 2.83
CA LEU A 193 -13.52 0.52 3.15
C LEU A 193 -13.43 0.25 4.66
N SER A 194 -13.83 1.22 5.49
CA SER A 194 -13.96 1.06 6.95
C SER A 194 -14.89 -0.11 7.28
N SER A 195 -16.07 -0.16 6.69
CA SER A 195 -17.04 -1.25 6.92
C SER A 195 -16.50 -2.63 6.52
N ILE A 196 -15.72 -2.70 5.44
CA ILE A 196 -15.08 -3.94 4.95
C ILE A 196 -14.01 -4.43 5.92
N VAL A 197 -13.17 -3.53 6.46
CA VAL A 197 -12.05 -3.93 7.33
C VAL A 197 -12.43 -4.01 8.81
N LYS A 198 -13.56 -3.44 9.22
CA LYS A 198 -14.05 -3.47 10.61
C LYS A 198 -14.10 -4.87 11.22
N PRO A 199 -14.53 -5.95 10.50
CA PRO A 199 -14.49 -7.31 11.02
C PRO A 199 -13.10 -7.84 11.38
N LEU A 200 -12.02 -7.20 10.89
CA LEU A 200 -10.65 -7.53 11.28
C LEU A 200 -10.30 -7.04 12.70
N ILE A 201 -11.14 -6.16 13.28
CA ILE A 201 -11.02 -5.65 14.65
C ILE A 201 -12.06 -6.38 15.48
N MET A 202 -11.79 -7.65 15.78
CA MET A 202 -12.72 -8.49 16.52
C MET A 202 -12.29 -8.64 17.99
N TRP A 203 -13.27 -8.71 18.88
CA TRP A 203 -13.06 -9.09 20.28
C TRP A 203 -13.00 -10.63 20.38
N PRO A 204 -11.83 -11.25 20.64
CA PRO A 204 -11.70 -12.71 20.62
C PRO A 204 -12.28 -13.33 21.89
N SER A 205 -12.62 -14.63 21.87
CA SER A 205 -13.01 -15.38 23.07
C SER A 205 -11.83 -15.53 24.04
N LYS A 206 -12.10 -15.79 25.31
CA LYS A 206 -11.05 -16.08 26.33
C LYS A 206 -10.13 -17.21 25.91
N ASP A 207 -10.69 -18.25 25.33
CA ASP A 207 -9.93 -19.42 24.92
C ASP A 207 -9.01 -19.09 23.74
N ALA A 208 -9.49 -18.29 22.78
CA ALA A 208 -8.66 -17.81 21.68
C ALA A 208 -7.50 -16.92 22.18
N VAL A 209 -7.74 -16.06 23.18
CA VAL A 209 -6.67 -15.26 23.81
C VAL A 209 -5.66 -16.16 24.51
N ARG A 210 -6.13 -17.14 25.31
CA ARG A 210 -5.26 -18.08 26.05
C ARG A 210 -4.43 -18.96 25.12
N ALA A 211 -5.03 -19.48 24.04
CA ALA A 211 -4.36 -20.31 23.06
C ALA A 211 -3.21 -19.55 22.35
N ASN A 212 -3.40 -18.26 22.10
CA ASN A 212 -2.43 -17.40 21.43
C ASN A 212 -1.57 -16.57 22.38
N MET A 213 -1.59 -16.87 23.70
CA MET A 213 -0.89 -16.06 24.69
C MET A 213 0.64 -16.21 24.59
N PRO A 214 1.39 -15.12 24.39
CA PRO A 214 2.84 -15.14 24.35
C PRO A 214 3.45 -15.60 25.69
N LYS A 215 4.63 -16.23 25.64
CA LYS A 215 5.33 -16.72 26.85
C LYS A 215 5.56 -15.65 27.91
N CYS A 216 5.81 -14.40 27.51
CA CYS A 216 6.07 -13.30 28.45
C CYS A 216 4.88 -12.95 29.34
N PHE A 217 3.64 -13.34 29.00
CA PHE A 217 2.44 -13.14 29.83
C PHE A 217 2.17 -14.31 30.78
N LYS A 218 2.55 -15.52 30.39
CA LYS A 218 2.18 -16.76 31.09
C LYS A 218 2.54 -16.81 32.59
N PRO A 219 3.70 -16.26 33.05
CA PRO A 219 4.08 -16.38 34.46
C PRO A 219 3.14 -15.62 35.41
N LYS A 220 2.70 -14.41 35.06
CA LYS A 220 1.97 -13.54 36.00
C LYS A 220 0.68 -12.92 35.45
N PHE A 221 0.46 -12.98 34.14
CA PHE A 221 -0.66 -12.31 33.45
C PHE A 221 -1.48 -13.30 32.62
N ARG A 222 -1.73 -14.51 33.15
CA ARG A 222 -2.46 -15.58 32.43
C ARG A 222 -3.91 -15.23 32.11
N ASN A 223 -4.50 -14.35 32.92
CA ASN A 223 -5.88 -13.90 32.74
C ASN A 223 -5.94 -12.57 31.96
N CYS A 224 -4.82 -12.08 31.44
CA CYS A 224 -4.80 -10.87 30.64
C CYS A 224 -5.70 -11.03 29.41
N ARG A 225 -6.77 -10.25 29.40
CA ARG A 225 -7.75 -10.19 28.31
C ARG A 225 -7.31 -9.19 27.26
N CYS A 226 -6.92 -8.02 27.73
CA CYS A 226 -6.62 -6.87 26.88
C CYS A 226 -5.63 -5.94 27.56
N ILE A 227 -4.84 -5.26 26.76
CA ILE A 227 -3.99 -4.14 27.16
C ILE A 227 -4.59 -2.90 26.51
N ILE A 228 -4.89 -1.87 27.30
CA ILE A 228 -5.52 -0.65 26.80
C ILE A 228 -4.58 0.55 26.91
N ASP A 229 -4.72 1.45 25.95
CA ASP A 229 -4.07 2.76 25.97
C ASP A 229 -4.85 3.76 25.13
N CYS A 230 -4.67 5.06 25.39
CA CYS A 230 -5.26 6.11 24.57
C CYS A 230 -4.25 6.66 23.57
N THR A 231 -4.72 6.93 22.36
CA THR A 231 -3.94 7.64 21.36
C THR A 231 -4.65 8.92 20.93
N GLU A 232 -3.88 9.94 20.59
CA GLU A 232 -4.39 11.21 20.12
C GLU A 232 -3.97 11.47 18.69
N ILE A 233 -4.89 12.03 17.89
CA ILE A 233 -4.69 12.44 16.49
C ILE A 233 -4.93 13.95 16.43
N PHE A 234 -4.00 14.69 15.85
CA PHE A 234 -4.08 16.14 15.74
C PHE A 234 -5.16 16.55 14.74
N ILE A 235 -5.95 17.53 15.12
CA ILE A 235 -6.96 18.15 14.25
C ILE A 235 -6.71 19.64 14.12
N GLU A 236 -7.17 20.20 13.03
CA GLU A 236 -7.12 21.63 12.81
C GLU A 236 -7.96 22.37 13.88
N ARG A 237 -7.49 23.56 14.24
CA ARG A 237 -8.18 24.39 15.23
C ARG A 237 -9.53 24.85 14.70
N THR A 238 -10.60 24.46 15.38
CA THR A 238 -11.96 24.86 15.02
C THR A 238 -12.25 26.32 15.40
N HIS A 239 -13.07 27.00 14.60
CA HIS A 239 -13.57 28.34 14.90
C HIS A 239 -14.62 28.35 16.03
N ASN A 240 -15.37 27.26 16.20
CA ASN A 240 -16.35 27.13 17.28
C ASN A 240 -15.61 27.02 18.62
N LEU A 241 -15.83 27.98 19.51
CA LEU A 241 -15.14 28.09 20.80
C LEU A 241 -15.40 26.89 21.71
N LYS A 242 -16.64 26.36 21.73
CA LYS A 242 -17.02 25.20 22.53
C LYS A 242 -16.29 23.95 22.03
N ALA A 243 -16.39 23.63 20.74
CA ALA A 243 -15.71 22.50 20.14
C ALA A 243 -14.18 22.61 20.27
N ARG A 244 -13.63 23.83 20.18
CA ARG A 244 -12.21 24.08 20.42
C ARG A 244 -11.79 23.77 21.86
N ALA A 245 -12.60 24.16 22.86
CA ALA A 245 -12.34 23.87 24.26
C ALA A 245 -12.44 22.36 24.56
N GLU A 246 -13.38 21.66 23.96
CA GLU A 246 -13.59 20.21 24.12
C GLU A 246 -12.49 19.38 23.45
N THR A 247 -11.95 19.84 22.32
CA THR A 247 -10.89 19.14 21.60
C THR A 247 -9.48 19.50 22.07
N TRP A 248 -9.31 20.46 22.97
CA TRP A 248 -8.01 20.87 23.48
C TRP A 248 -7.39 19.82 24.39
N SER A 249 -6.25 19.28 23.98
CA SER A 249 -5.46 18.35 24.80
C SER A 249 -4.47 19.13 25.69
N ASN A 250 -4.63 19.02 27.01
CA ASN A 250 -3.67 19.60 27.96
C ASN A 250 -2.29 18.93 27.90
N TYR A 251 -2.23 17.67 27.45
CA TYR A 251 -0.98 16.92 27.33
C TYR A 251 -0.20 17.27 26.05
N LYS A 252 -0.92 17.47 24.94
CA LYS A 252 -0.31 17.77 23.63
C LYS A 252 -0.24 19.27 23.32
N HIS A 253 -0.90 20.12 24.11
CA HIS A 253 -1.03 21.57 23.88
C HIS A 253 -1.57 21.92 22.47
N GLN A 254 -2.43 21.08 21.94
CA GLN A 254 -3.05 21.21 20.61
C GLN A 254 -4.49 20.64 20.62
N ASN A 255 -5.26 20.97 19.58
CA ASN A 255 -6.56 20.34 19.38
C ASN A 255 -6.36 18.92 18.82
N THR A 256 -6.97 17.93 19.49
CA THR A 256 -6.85 16.52 19.14
C THR A 256 -8.20 15.80 19.24
N MET A 257 -8.30 14.69 18.52
CA MET A 257 -9.28 13.64 18.77
C MET A 257 -8.57 12.48 19.46
N LYS A 258 -9.18 11.96 20.51
CA LYS A 258 -8.63 10.92 21.37
C LYS A 258 -9.41 9.63 21.23
N TYR A 259 -8.70 8.51 21.22
CA TYR A 259 -9.25 7.17 21.00
C TYR A 259 -8.70 6.18 22.01
N LEU A 260 -9.57 5.35 22.57
CA LEU A 260 -9.17 4.19 23.36
C LEU A 260 -8.90 3.01 22.42
N ILE A 261 -7.72 2.43 22.54
CA ILE A 261 -7.29 1.25 21.78
C ILE A 261 -7.06 0.10 22.75
N GLY A 262 -7.65 -1.06 22.46
CA GLY A 262 -7.40 -2.30 23.17
C GLY A 262 -6.71 -3.32 22.27
N ILE A 263 -5.64 -3.92 22.76
CA ILE A 263 -4.94 -5.01 22.06
C ILE A 263 -4.99 -6.30 22.86
N THR A 264 -5.01 -7.41 22.14
CA THR A 264 -4.78 -8.73 22.77
C THR A 264 -3.33 -8.87 23.23
N PRO A 265 -3.01 -9.79 24.15
CA PRO A 265 -1.62 -10.10 24.50
C PRO A 265 -0.74 -10.47 23.31
N ALA A 266 -1.33 -11.04 22.24
CA ALA A 266 -0.64 -11.37 21.00
C ALA A 266 -0.37 -10.13 20.09
N GLY A 267 -0.92 -8.96 20.44
CA GLY A 267 -0.67 -7.70 19.75
C GLY A 267 -1.68 -7.38 18.63
N ALA A 268 -2.80 -8.07 18.52
CA ALA A 268 -3.87 -7.70 17.60
C ALA A 268 -4.75 -6.61 18.22
N ILE A 269 -5.08 -5.56 17.47
CA ILE A 269 -6.07 -4.55 17.87
C ILE A 269 -7.43 -5.24 17.90
N SER A 270 -8.04 -5.33 19.09
CA SER A 270 -9.31 -6.01 19.34
C SER A 270 -10.43 -5.07 19.75
N PHE A 271 -10.09 -3.86 20.15
CA PHE A 271 -11.05 -2.82 20.52
C PHE A 271 -10.59 -1.45 20.02
N LEU A 272 -11.54 -0.66 19.57
CA LEU A 272 -11.35 0.71 19.14
C LEU A 272 -12.61 1.51 19.52
N SER A 273 -12.45 2.59 20.27
CA SER A 273 -13.56 3.50 20.59
C SER A 273 -13.89 4.41 19.41
N SER A 274 -15.05 5.05 19.46
CA SER A 274 -15.30 6.29 18.71
C SER A 274 -14.39 7.42 19.17
N GLY A 275 -14.30 8.49 18.35
CA GLY A 275 -13.48 9.66 18.65
C GLY A 275 -14.05 10.52 19.77
N TRP A 276 -13.18 10.96 20.67
CA TRP A 276 -13.47 11.88 21.77
C TRP A 276 -12.65 13.15 21.63
N GLY A 277 -13.16 14.27 22.09
CA GLY A 277 -12.34 15.49 22.18
C GLY A 277 -11.13 15.28 23.09
N GLY A 278 -9.98 15.86 22.73
CA GLY A 278 -8.70 15.68 23.46
C GLY A 278 -8.74 16.04 24.95
N ARG A 279 -9.74 16.83 25.38
CA ARG A 279 -9.98 17.16 26.79
C ARG A 279 -10.53 15.99 27.60
N ALA A 280 -11.16 15.01 26.96
CA ALA A 280 -11.75 13.87 27.66
C ALA A 280 -10.67 13.07 28.41
N SER A 281 -10.96 12.66 29.65
CA SER A 281 -10.06 11.82 30.43
C SER A 281 -10.12 10.36 29.96
N ASP A 282 -9.03 9.61 30.17
CA ASP A 282 -8.98 8.18 29.85
C ASP A 282 -10.09 7.41 30.59
N LYS A 283 -10.45 7.84 31.81
CA LYS A 283 -11.55 7.28 32.59
C LYS A 283 -12.88 7.43 31.84
N VAL A 284 -13.24 8.66 31.45
CA VAL A 284 -14.50 8.94 30.75
C VAL A 284 -14.60 8.13 29.46
N ILE A 285 -13.52 8.13 28.66
CA ILE A 285 -13.52 7.37 27.40
C ILE A 285 -13.71 5.87 27.68
N THR A 286 -13.07 5.32 28.71
CA THR A 286 -13.19 3.89 29.04
C THR A 286 -14.63 3.53 29.46
N LEU A 287 -15.29 4.39 30.22
CA LEU A 287 -16.65 4.14 30.72
C LEU A 287 -17.69 4.24 29.60
N ASP A 288 -17.57 5.26 28.74
CA ASP A 288 -18.63 5.59 27.79
C ASP A 288 -18.40 4.98 26.39
N SER A 289 -17.25 4.31 26.15
CA SER A 289 -16.92 3.70 24.86
C SER A 289 -17.51 2.31 24.61
N ALA A 290 -18.41 1.83 25.46
CA ALA A 290 -18.92 0.45 25.48
C ALA A 290 -17.83 -0.63 25.71
N PHE A 291 -16.64 -0.24 26.17
CA PHE A 291 -15.53 -1.18 26.47
C PHE A 291 -15.91 -2.14 27.61
N LEU A 292 -16.52 -1.63 28.68
CA LEU A 292 -16.92 -2.45 29.83
C LEU A 292 -17.89 -3.58 29.45
N GLY A 293 -18.78 -3.35 28.49
CA GLY A 293 -19.71 -4.35 27.98
C GLY A 293 -19.04 -5.50 27.18
N LYS A 294 -17.75 -5.42 26.89
CA LYS A 294 -16.98 -6.50 26.26
C LYS A 294 -16.31 -7.42 27.26
N LEU A 295 -16.24 -6.98 28.51
CA LEU A 295 -15.52 -7.71 29.57
C LEU A 295 -16.39 -8.79 30.19
N GLU A 296 -15.73 -9.85 30.62
CA GLU A 296 -16.34 -10.98 31.30
C GLU A 296 -15.70 -11.16 32.69
N HIS A 297 -16.43 -11.79 33.60
CA HIS A 297 -15.94 -12.08 34.94
C HIS A 297 -14.56 -12.79 34.90
N GLY A 298 -13.62 -12.31 35.69
CA GLY A 298 -12.26 -12.84 35.78
C GLY A 298 -11.30 -12.32 34.69
N ASP A 299 -11.72 -11.40 33.81
CA ASP A 299 -10.83 -10.73 32.88
C ASP A 299 -9.84 -9.82 33.62
N GLU A 300 -8.61 -9.81 33.15
CA GLU A 300 -7.55 -8.91 33.65
C GLU A 300 -7.18 -7.93 32.55
N ILE A 301 -7.26 -6.62 32.86
CA ILE A 301 -6.95 -5.52 31.95
C ILE A 301 -5.64 -4.85 32.40
N LEU A 302 -4.71 -4.69 31.47
CA LEU A 302 -3.48 -3.95 31.71
C LEU A 302 -3.61 -2.56 31.13
N ALA A 303 -3.24 -1.54 31.92
CA ALA A 303 -3.31 -0.14 31.49
C ALA A 303 -2.19 0.70 32.10
N ASP A 304 -2.08 1.97 31.66
CA ASP A 304 -1.21 2.95 32.30
C ASP A 304 -1.82 3.51 33.59
N ARG A 305 -1.02 4.24 34.35
CA ARG A 305 -1.42 4.89 35.60
C ARG A 305 -2.57 5.86 35.44
N GLY A 306 -2.75 6.46 34.25
CA GLY A 306 -3.85 7.38 33.94
C GLY A 306 -5.25 6.77 34.00
N PHE A 307 -5.35 5.44 33.88
CA PHE A 307 -6.63 4.73 33.90
C PHE A 307 -7.14 4.48 35.31
N LEU A 308 -7.90 5.44 35.85
CA LEU A 308 -8.46 5.37 37.20
C LEU A 308 -9.85 4.72 37.19
N VAL A 309 -9.96 3.49 36.63
CA VAL A 309 -11.21 2.73 36.39
C VAL A 309 -11.27 1.43 37.17
N ARG A 310 -10.59 1.33 38.31
CA ARG A 310 -10.49 0.10 39.09
C ARG A 310 -11.84 -0.37 39.63
N GLU A 311 -12.61 0.55 40.22
CA GLU A 311 -13.91 0.25 40.79
C GLU A 311 -14.92 -0.10 39.70
N ASP A 312 -14.88 0.63 38.59
CA ASP A 312 -15.73 0.43 37.45
C ASP A 312 -15.50 -0.95 36.78
N LEU A 313 -14.25 -1.39 36.69
CA LEU A 313 -13.90 -2.73 36.20
C LEU A 313 -14.28 -3.83 37.21
N ALA A 314 -14.14 -3.55 38.50
CA ALA A 314 -14.54 -4.52 39.54
C ALA A 314 -16.07 -4.75 39.52
N SER A 315 -16.88 -3.75 39.19
CA SER A 315 -18.35 -3.89 39.09
C SER A 315 -18.79 -4.89 38.01
N VAL A 316 -17.96 -5.08 36.93
CA VAL A 316 -18.21 -6.09 35.89
C VAL A 316 -17.40 -7.37 36.13
N GLY A 317 -16.81 -7.54 37.33
CA GLY A 317 -16.03 -8.72 37.69
C GLY A 317 -14.65 -8.81 37.03
N ALA A 318 -14.15 -7.71 36.47
CA ALA A 318 -12.80 -7.63 35.87
C ALA A 318 -11.80 -6.97 36.80
N THR A 319 -10.51 -7.18 36.58
CA THR A 319 -9.41 -6.67 37.41
C THR A 319 -8.52 -5.75 36.59
N LEU A 320 -8.22 -4.55 37.13
CA LEU A 320 -7.25 -3.61 36.56
C LEU A 320 -5.84 -3.81 37.14
N ARG A 321 -4.86 -3.94 36.25
CA ARG A 321 -3.43 -3.92 36.59
C ARG A 321 -2.78 -2.67 36.03
N ILE A 322 -2.36 -1.78 36.89
CA ILE A 322 -1.60 -0.56 36.59
C ILE A 322 -0.29 -0.54 37.40
N PRO A 323 0.74 0.17 36.95
CA PRO A 323 1.97 0.36 37.73
C PRO A 323 1.69 1.05 39.06
N SER A 324 2.38 0.63 40.13
CA SER A 324 2.19 1.17 41.48
C SER A 324 2.50 2.68 41.53
N PHE A 325 1.74 3.41 42.35
CA PHE A 325 1.99 4.84 42.61
C PHE A 325 3.02 5.01 43.70
N THR A 326 3.92 5.97 43.56
CA THR A 326 4.87 6.40 44.61
C THR A 326 4.27 7.41 45.60
N LYS A 327 3.00 7.76 45.44
CA LYS A 327 2.31 8.84 46.15
C LYS A 327 2.57 8.78 47.66
N GLY A 328 3.27 9.80 48.19
CA GLY A 328 3.54 9.95 49.64
C GLY A 328 4.62 9.02 50.24
N LYS A 329 5.32 8.20 49.42
CA LYS A 329 6.42 7.33 49.90
C LYS A 329 7.72 7.73 49.26
N SER A 330 8.79 7.80 50.08
CA SER A 330 10.15 8.08 49.60
C SER A 330 10.69 6.97 48.67
N GLN A 331 10.29 5.70 48.93
CA GLN A 331 10.59 4.55 48.08
C GLN A 331 9.46 3.53 48.08
N LEU A 332 9.29 2.82 46.94
CA LEU A 332 8.41 1.68 46.85
C LEU A 332 9.11 0.43 47.40
N PRO A 333 8.36 -0.50 48.06
CA PRO A 333 8.88 -1.82 48.40
C PRO A 333 9.40 -2.55 47.17
N GLY A 334 10.49 -3.32 47.29
CA GLY A 334 11.12 -4.04 46.17
C GLY A 334 10.15 -4.89 45.37
N SER A 335 9.23 -5.58 46.06
CA SER A 335 8.17 -6.37 45.40
C SER A 335 7.23 -5.55 44.50
N CYS A 336 6.92 -4.32 44.92
CA CYS A 336 6.11 -3.39 44.08
C CYS A 336 6.89 -2.89 42.86
N VAL A 337 8.20 -2.67 43.01
CA VAL A 337 9.08 -2.28 41.90
C VAL A 337 9.20 -3.39 40.90
N ASP A 338 9.38 -4.64 41.31
CA ASP A 338 9.47 -5.81 40.42
C ASP A 338 8.16 -6.08 39.70
N THR A 339 7.03 -5.97 40.39
CA THR A 339 5.72 -6.09 39.77
C THR A 339 5.48 -5.01 38.72
N SER A 340 5.84 -3.76 39.04
CA SER A 340 5.74 -2.64 38.10
C SER A 340 6.65 -2.81 36.87
N ARG A 341 7.89 -3.31 37.05
CA ARG A 341 8.82 -3.62 35.96
C ARG A 341 8.27 -4.70 35.03
N GLN A 342 7.69 -5.77 35.59
CA GLN A 342 7.10 -6.86 34.83
C GLN A 342 5.87 -6.38 34.05
N LEU A 343 5.01 -5.58 34.65
CA LEU A 343 3.86 -4.97 33.99
C LEU A 343 4.33 -4.06 32.83
N SER A 344 5.34 -3.25 33.03
CA SER A 344 5.90 -2.38 31.98
C SER A 344 6.44 -3.19 30.79
N ARG A 345 7.07 -4.35 31.05
CA ARG A 345 7.58 -5.24 29.97
C ARG A 345 6.48 -5.78 29.04
N VAL A 346 5.29 -6.06 29.58
CA VAL A 346 4.19 -6.55 28.75
C VAL A 346 3.36 -5.40 28.20
N ARG A 347 3.27 -4.27 28.89
CA ARG A 347 2.53 -3.10 28.43
C ARG A 347 3.19 -2.41 27.23
N ILE A 348 4.50 -2.52 27.06
CA ILE A 348 5.21 -1.98 25.89
C ILE A 348 4.63 -2.48 24.57
N HIS A 349 3.90 -3.59 24.58
CA HIS A 349 3.30 -4.13 23.36
C HIS A 349 2.18 -3.23 22.81
N VAL A 350 1.37 -2.57 23.65
CA VAL A 350 0.36 -1.62 23.16
C VAL A 350 1.02 -0.40 22.52
N GLU A 351 2.11 0.10 23.12
CA GLU A 351 2.87 1.22 22.56
C GLU A 351 3.48 0.87 21.19
N ARG A 352 3.99 -0.36 21.04
CA ARG A 352 4.49 -0.87 19.76
C ARG A 352 3.39 -0.99 18.70
N VAL A 353 2.21 -1.47 19.07
CA VAL A 353 1.07 -1.57 18.16
C VAL A 353 0.59 -0.19 17.75
N ILE A 354 0.49 0.76 18.69
CA ILE A 354 0.16 2.16 18.39
C ILE A 354 1.24 2.78 17.49
N GLY A 355 2.52 2.45 17.72
CA GLY A 355 3.61 2.85 16.82
C GLY A 355 3.44 2.31 15.41
N GLN A 356 3.06 1.02 15.24
CA GLN A 356 2.75 0.43 13.94
C GLN A 356 1.53 1.08 13.30
N LEU A 357 0.46 1.32 14.06
CA LEU A 357 -0.72 2.04 13.62
C LEU A 357 -0.36 3.43 13.07
N LYS A 358 0.47 4.16 13.78
CA LYS A 358 0.96 5.50 13.39
C LYS A 358 1.96 5.48 12.21
N THR A 359 2.38 4.31 11.71
CA THR A 359 3.07 4.26 10.42
C THR A 359 2.17 4.63 9.24
N PHE A 360 0.85 4.61 9.42
CA PHE A 360 -0.10 5.30 8.55
C PHE A 360 -0.01 6.79 8.80
N LYS A 361 0.69 7.49 7.92
CA LYS A 361 1.12 8.89 8.13
C LYS A 361 -0.05 9.85 8.32
N ILE A 362 -1.23 9.53 7.82
CA ILE A 362 -2.43 10.35 8.03
C ILE A 362 -2.71 10.58 9.52
N LEU A 363 -2.43 9.59 10.38
CA LEU A 363 -2.62 9.68 11.83
C LEU A 363 -1.57 10.55 12.55
N ASN A 364 -0.52 10.96 11.84
CA ASN A 364 0.54 11.85 12.33
C ASN A 364 0.45 13.26 11.70
N THR A 365 -0.51 13.49 10.81
CA THR A 365 -0.78 14.82 10.23
C THR A 365 -1.87 15.52 11.01
N VAL A 366 -1.94 16.84 10.86
CA VAL A 366 -3.08 17.62 11.35
C VAL A 366 -4.24 17.40 10.39
N ILE A 367 -5.33 16.79 10.87
CA ILE A 367 -6.52 16.50 10.07
C ILE A 367 -7.34 17.78 9.90
N PRO A 368 -7.66 18.20 8.66
CA PRO A 368 -8.53 19.32 8.41
C PRO A 368 -9.93 19.12 9.03
N ILE A 369 -10.57 20.19 9.51
CA ILE A 369 -11.93 20.14 10.09
C ILE A 369 -12.92 19.48 9.12
N SER A 370 -12.78 19.72 7.83
CA SER A 370 -13.62 19.13 6.77
C SER A 370 -13.48 17.60 6.61
N GLN A 371 -12.55 16.96 7.32
CA GLN A 371 -12.29 15.51 7.28
C GLN A 371 -12.43 14.85 8.66
N VAL A 372 -12.76 15.60 9.70
CA VAL A 372 -12.90 15.07 11.07
C VAL A 372 -14.09 14.09 11.17
N ASP A 373 -15.14 14.30 10.39
CA ASP A 373 -16.30 13.40 10.27
C ASP A 373 -15.94 11.99 9.77
N MET A 374 -14.86 11.86 9.02
CA MET A 374 -14.35 10.57 8.50
C MET A 374 -13.24 9.96 9.38
N LEU A 375 -12.87 10.61 10.50
CA LEU A 375 -11.66 10.20 11.24
C LEU A 375 -11.82 8.84 11.92
N ASP A 376 -13.01 8.50 12.40
CA ASP A 376 -13.32 7.18 12.97
C ASP A 376 -13.15 6.07 11.91
N ASP A 377 -13.61 6.32 10.70
CA ASP A 377 -13.45 5.41 9.56
C ASP A 377 -11.99 5.28 9.15
N ILE A 378 -11.26 6.39 9.07
CA ILE A 378 -9.82 6.40 8.75
C ILE A 378 -9.05 5.58 9.79
N LEU A 379 -9.33 5.76 11.07
CA LEU A 379 -8.68 5.02 12.13
C LEU A 379 -9.03 3.53 12.09
N THR A 380 -10.30 3.19 11.80
CA THR A 380 -10.75 1.81 11.60
C THR A 380 -10.01 1.14 10.44
N ILE A 381 -9.84 1.84 9.32
CA ILE A 381 -9.04 1.35 8.19
C ILE A 381 -7.60 1.09 8.63
N CYS A 382 -6.96 2.06 9.28
CA CYS A 382 -5.58 1.92 9.75
C CYS A 382 -5.42 0.74 10.71
N ALA A 383 -6.36 0.55 11.64
CA ALA A 383 -6.36 -0.53 12.63
C ALA A 383 -6.56 -1.90 11.96
N GLY A 384 -7.56 -2.04 11.08
CA GLY A 384 -7.81 -3.27 10.33
C GLY A 384 -6.61 -3.66 9.46
N LEU A 385 -6.03 -2.70 8.72
CA LEU A 385 -4.84 -2.95 7.92
C LEU A 385 -3.59 -3.25 8.78
N THR A 386 -3.51 -2.70 9.99
CA THR A 386 -2.43 -3.05 10.94
C THR A 386 -2.55 -4.50 11.39
N ASN A 387 -3.75 -5.01 11.64
CA ASN A 387 -3.98 -6.40 12.01
C ASN A 387 -3.63 -7.42 10.90
N LEU A 388 -3.63 -6.99 9.64
CA LEU A 388 -3.18 -7.81 8.50
C LEU A 388 -1.65 -7.93 8.43
N ARG A 389 -0.91 -7.14 9.21
CA ARG A 389 0.56 -7.24 9.28
C ARG A 389 0.95 -8.37 10.23
N GLY A 390 2.20 -8.79 10.15
CA GLY A 390 2.74 -9.81 11.06
C GLY A 390 2.65 -9.41 12.53
N ALA A 391 2.58 -10.41 13.41
CA ALA A 391 2.43 -10.22 14.84
C ALA A 391 3.56 -9.35 15.43
N VAL A 392 3.19 -8.34 16.23
CA VAL A 392 4.12 -7.45 16.95
C VAL A 392 4.83 -8.18 18.09
N VAL A 393 4.13 -9.15 18.69
CA VAL A 393 4.61 -9.91 19.83
C VAL A 393 5.05 -11.29 19.35
N ALA A 394 6.32 -11.62 19.57
CA ALA A 394 6.85 -12.92 19.19
C ALA A 394 6.13 -14.04 19.98
N ARG A 395 5.67 -15.07 19.26
CA ARG A 395 5.05 -16.27 19.86
C ARG A 395 6.07 -17.20 20.55
N ARG A 396 7.39 -16.88 20.43
CA ARG A 396 8.51 -17.70 20.96
C ARG A 396 8.64 -17.69 22.46
#